data_82bb53cce0ed58c7cad6ef5a86e5853d
#
_entry.id   82bb53cce0ed58c7cad6ef5a86e5853d
#
_cell.length_a   1.000
_cell.length_b   1.000
_cell.length_c   1.000
_cell.angle_alpha   90.00
_cell.angle_beta   90.00
_cell.angle_gamma   90.00
#
_symmetry.space_group_name_H-M   'P 1'
#
loop_
_entity.id
_entity.type
_entity.pdbx_description
1 polymer ?
#
loop_
_entity_poly.entity_id
_entity_poly.type
_entity_poly.pdbx_seq_one_letter_code
_entity_poly.pdbx_strand_id
1 'polypeptide(L)'
;DVRIDTAKIGMLGTAAIARAAADGLAARVGPAKLRHLVVDPVMIAKSGDALLDRSAIDVLVEAILPLATVITPNLPETGVLLDRRPPDDVREMRAAAEKLRRLLGDDGRRWVMVKGGHLGGDPIDLLHDGDQMIELPGQRISTQNTHGTGCTLSAAIAALLPQRDDPVTALREAKAYVTEAIRRSGDLQVGHGHGPVHHFFGWWRDV
;
A
#
# COMPACT_ATOMS: atom_id res chain seq x y z
N ASP A 1 -8.65 -5.76 -26.00
CA ASP A 1 -7.45 -6.16 -26.76
C ASP A 1 -6.15 -6.08 -25.95
N VAL A 2 -6.18 -5.51 -24.76
CA VAL A 2 -5.01 -5.46 -23.87
C VAL A 2 -5.28 -6.36 -22.66
N ARG A 3 -4.34 -7.28 -22.39
CA ARG A 3 -4.38 -8.09 -21.17
C ARG A 3 -4.02 -7.22 -19.97
N ILE A 4 -4.82 -7.29 -18.92
CA ILE A 4 -4.57 -6.62 -17.64
C ILE A 4 -4.24 -7.70 -16.62
N ASP A 5 -3.01 -7.70 -16.11
CA ASP A 5 -2.55 -8.70 -15.14
C ASP A 5 -2.77 -8.26 -13.69
N THR A 6 -2.73 -6.94 -13.44
CA THR A 6 -2.83 -6.36 -12.09
C THR A 6 -3.68 -5.11 -12.10
N ALA A 7 -4.44 -4.88 -11.03
CA ALA A 7 -5.07 -3.60 -10.73
C ALA A 7 -4.60 -3.08 -9.37
N LYS A 8 -4.65 -1.76 -9.21
CA LYS A 8 -4.41 -1.07 -7.94
C LYS A 8 -5.63 -0.23 -7.58
N ILE A 9 -6.07 -0.35 -6.33
CA ILE A 9 -7.05 0.54 -5.72
C ILE A 9 -6.34 1.46 -4.73
N GLY A 10 -6.71 2.73 -4.76
CA GLY A 10 -6.36 3.74 -3.75
C GLY A 10 -7.62 4.31 -3.10
N MET A 11 -7.70 5.64 -2.98
CA MET A 11 -8.83 6.33 -2.39
C MET A 11 -10.12 6.11 -3.17
N LEU A 12 -11.18 5.67 -2.49
CA LEU A 12 -12.50 5.39 -3.10
C LEU A 12 -13.53 6.48 -2.80
N GLY A 13 -13.28 7.33 -1.81
CA GLY A 13 -14.11 8.48 -1.46
C GLY A 13 -15.41 8.12 -0.74
N THR A 14 -16.32 7.41 -1.38
CA THR A 14 -17.65 7.10 -0.85
C THR A 14 -18.01 5.62 -0.90
N ALA A 15 -18.98 5.20 -0.05
CA ALA A 15 -19.48 3.82 -0.04
C ALA A 15 -20.07 3.40 -1.41
N ALA A 16 -20.71 4.31 -2.13
CA ALA A 16 -21.26 4.02 -3.45
C ALA A 16 -20.16 3.68 -4.48
N ILE A 17 -19.07 4.46 -4.49
CA ILE A 17 -17.91 4.20 -5.34
C ILE A 17 -17.22 2.90 -4.93
N ALA A 18 -17.05 2.68 -3.62
CA ALA A 18 -16.45 1.47 -3.08
C ALA A 18 -17.26 0.21 -3.49
N ARG A 19 -18.59 0.28 -3.41
CA ARG A 19 -19.50 -0.81 -3.83
C ARG A 19 -19.38 -1.08 -5.32
N ALA A 20 -19.46 -0.05 -6.16
CA ALA A 20 -19.32 -0.20 -7.61
C ALA A 20 -17.96 -0.81 -8.01
N ALA A 21 -16.88 -0.41 -7.31
CA ALA A 21 -15.56 -0.99 -7.52
C ALA A 21 -15.51 -2.47 -7.10
N ALA A 22 -16.09 -2.82 -5.92
CA ALA A 22 -16.17 -4.19 -5.43
C ALA A 22 -16.92 -5.10 -6.40
N ASP A 23 -18.10 -4.69 -6.86
CA ASP A 23 -18.93 -5.45 -7.80
C ASP A 23 -18.20 -5.66 -9.15
N GLY A 24 -17.55 -4.60 -9.65
CA GLY A 24 -16.76 -4.68 -10.88
C GLY A 24 -15.55 -5.61 -10.77
N LEU A 25 -14.90 -5.67 -9.60
CA LEU A 25 -13.72 -6.50 -9.35
C LEU A 25 -14.09 -7.95 -9.07
N ALA A 26 -15.14 -8.21 -8.29
CA ALA A 26 -15.57 -9.57 -7.96
C ALA A 26 -15.77 -10.45 -9.21
N ALA A 27 -16.25 -9.85 -10.31
CA ALA A 27 -16.41 -10.55 -11.58
C ALA A 27 -15.09 -10.74 -12.37
N ARG A 28 -14.00 -10.07 -11.98
CA ARG A 28 -12.77 -9.99 -12.78
C ARG A 28 -11.53 -10.53 -12.08
N VAL A 29 -11.49 -10.56 -10.76
CA VAL A 29 -10.33 -11.11 -10.00
C VAL A 29 -10.33 -12.63 -10.09
N GLY A 30 -9.19 -13.22 -10.40
CA GLY A 30 -9.00 -14.66 -10.47
C GLY A 30 -7.86 -15.08 -11.41
N PRO A 31 -7.42 -16.36 -11.34
CA PRO A 31 -6.23 -16.84 -12.05
C PRO A 31 -6.26 -16.67 -13.58
N ALA A 32 -7.46 -16.75 -14.17
CA ALA A 32 -7.63 -16.64 -15.62
C ALA A 32 -7.95 -15.22 -16.12
N LYS A 33 -8.00 -14.26 -15.20
CA LYS A 33 -8.43 -12.88 -15.48
C LYS A 33 -7.41 -11.91 -14.88
N LEU A 34 -7.85 -11.08 -13.93
CA LEU A 34 -6.99 -10.19 -13.14
C LEU A 34 -6.30 -11.01 -12.04
N ARG A 35 -5.01 -11.24 -12.17
CA ARG A 35 -4.25 -12.13 -11.26
C ARG A 35 -3.99 -11.49 -9.90
N HIS A 36 -3.74 -10.18 -9.88
CA HIS A 36 -3.33 -9.47 -8.69
C HIS A 36 -4.18 -8.22 -8.48
N LEU A 37 -4.61 -8.02 -7.25
CA LEU A 37 -5.26 -6.80 -6.80
C LEU A 37 -4.47 -6.22 -5.63
N VAL A 38 -3.89 -5.04 -5.81
CA VAL A 38 -3.20 -4.29 -4.77
C VAL A 38 -4.15 -3.23 -4.21
N VAL A 39 -4.38 -3.24 -2.90
CA VAL A 39 -5.25 -2.27 -2.23
C VAL A 39 -4.44 -1.44 -1.26
N ASP A 40 -4.31 -0.15 -1.56
CA ASP A 40 -3.79 0.85 -0.63
C ASP A 40 -4.99 1.50 0.07
N PRO A 41 -5.25 1.17 1.34
CA PRO A 41 -6.49 1.57 2.01
C PRO A 41 -6.42 3.02 2.48
N VAL A 42 -6.35 3.95 1.53
CA VAL A 42 -6.21 5.38 1.81
C VAL A 42 -7.48 5.91 2.50
N MET A 43 -7.38 6.16 3.80
CA MET A 43 -8.51 6.60 4.64
C MET A 43 -8.31 7.96 5.26
N ILE A 44 -7.06 8.38 5.43
CA ILE A 44 -6.68 9.60 6.16
C ILE A 44 -5.70 10.38 5.29
N ALA A 45 -5.98 11.67 5.09
CA ALA A 45 -5.06 12.59 4.44
C ALA A 45 -3.81 12.84 5.31
N LYS A 46 -2.72 13.34 4.72
CA LYS A 46 -1.56 13.80 5.50
C LYS A 46 -1.88 14.91 6.48
N SER A 47 -2.91 15.72 6.20
CA SER A 47 -3.46 16.74 7.11
C SER A 47 -4.15 16.15 8.35
N GLY A 48 -4.46 14.85 8.35
CA GLY A 48 -5.24 14.18 9.39
C GLY A 48 -6.74 14.10 9.10
N ASP A 49 -7.19 14.70 8.00
CA ASP A 49 -8.61 14.68 7.61
C ASP A 49 -9.03 13.28 7.15
N ALA A 50 -10.22 12.84 7.56
CA ALA A 50 -10.82 11.61 7.08
C ALA A 50 -11.19 11.75 5.60
N LEU A 51 -10.68 10.84 4.77
CA LEU A 51 -10.95 10.77 3.32
C LEU A 51 -12.06 9.75 2.98
N LEU A 52 -12.33 8.81 3.88
CA LEU A 52 -13.41 7.85 3.77
C LEU A 52 -14.37 8.00 4.96
N ASP A 53 -15.66 7.93 4.70
CA ASP A 53 -16.64 7.76 5.74
C ASP A 53 -16.70 6.31 6.27
N ARG A 54 -17.34 6.08 7.42
CA ARG A 54 -17.42 4.78 8.06
C ARG A 54 -18.05 3.74 7.13
N SER A 55 -19.08 4.09 6.39
CA SER A 55 -19.78 3.18 5.49
C SER A 55 -18.90 2.75 4.30
N ALA A 56 -18.01 3.61 3.83
CA ALA A 56 -17.04 3.27 2.79
C ALA A 56 -15.96 2.32 3.32
N ILE A 57 -15.54 2.49 4.59
CA ILE A 57 -14.61 1.58 5.27
C ILE A 57 -15.24 0.19 5.41
N ASP A 58 -16.51 0.10 5.82
CA ASP A 58 -17.21 -1.17 5.94
C ASP A 58 -17.25 -1.93 4.60
N VAL A 59 -17.58 -1.22 3.50
CA VAL A 59 -17.53 -1.82 2.15
C VAL A 59 -16.13 -2.25 1.76
N LEU A 60 -15.11 -1.45 2.07
CA LEU A 60 -13.72 -1.80 1.80
C LEU A 60 -13.36 -3.12 2.49
N VAL A 61 -13.66 -3.24 3.78
CA VAL A 61 -13.32 -4.43 4.60
C VAL A 61 -14.12 -5.66 4.14
N GLU A 62 -15.43 -5.52 3.91
CA GLU A 62 -16.31 -6.64 3.64
C GLU A 62 -16.26 -7.13 2.18
N ALA A 63 -16.04 -6.23 1.21
CA ALA A 63 -16.19 -6.56 -0.19
C ALA A 63 -14.91 -6.42 -1.04
N ILE A 64 -13.94 -5.61 -0.63
CA ILE A 64 -12.72 -5.37 -1.43
C ILE A 64 -11.51 -6.12 -0.85
N LEU A 65 -11.26 -6.03 0.47
CA LEU A 65 -10.11 -6.71 1.07
C LEU A 65 -10.11 -8.22 0.83
N PRO A 66 -11.24 -8.94 0.86
CA PRO A 66 -11.26 -10.37 0.52
C PRO A 66 -10.81 -10.70 -0.90
N LEU A 67 -10.79 -9.73 -1.81
CA LEU A 67 -10.32 -9.90 -3.19
C LEU A 67 -8.83 -9.52 -3.34
N ALA A 68 -8.25 -8.81 -2.37
CA ALA A 68 -6.91 -8.27 -2.48
C ALA A 68 -5.84 -9.37 -2.46
N THR A 69 -4.86 -9.27 -3.35
CA THR A 69 -3.60 -10.04 -3.28
C THR A 69 -2.63 -9.41 -2.28
N VAL A 70 -2.56 -8.08 -2.26
CA VAL A 70 -1.71 -7.32 -1.35
C VAL A 70 -2.49 -6.12 -0.80
N ILE A 71 -2.41 -5.90 0.51
CA ILE A 71 -2.85 -4.65 1.14
C ILE A 71 -1.65 -3.92 1.73
N THR A 72 -1.68 -2.57 1.66
CA THR A 72 -0.54 -1.73 2.08
C THR A 72 -0.93 -0.65 3.11
N PRO A 73 -1.55 -0.99 4.26
CA PRO A 73 -1.93 0.01 5.25
C PRO A 73 -0.72 0.64 5.95
N ASN A 74 -0.79 1.92 6.25
CA ASN A 74 0.07 2.57 7.22
C ASN A 74 -0.43 2.33 8.66
N LEU A 75 0.25 2.86 9.70
CA LEU A 75 -0.13 2.60 11.09
C LEU A 75 -1.49 3.20 11.46
N PRO A 76 -1.82 4.47 11.11
CA PRO A 76 -3.17 5.00 11.30
C PRO A 76 -4.25 4.17 10.59
N GLU A 77 -4.05 3.81 9.34
CA GLU A 77 -4.97 2.97 8.55
C GLU A 77 -5.14 1.57 9.17
N THR A 78 -4.05 1.00 9.68
CA THR A 78 -4.07 -0.27 10.42
C THR A 78 -4.96 -0.18 11.66
N GLY A 79 -4.87 0.91 12.39
CA GLY A 79 -5.74 1.17 13.55
C GLY A 79 -7.21 1.20 13.16
N VAL A 80 -7.55 1.93 12.09
CA VAL A 80 -8.92 2.03 11.58
C VAL A 80 -9.47 0.67 11.12
N LEU A 81 -8.69 -0.07 10.31
CA LEU A 81 -9.10 -1.39 9.80
C LEU A 81 -9.35 -2.41 10.89
N LEU A 82 -8.65 -2.30 12.01
CA LEU A 82 -8.78 -3.22 13.14
C LEU A 82 -9.67 -2.70 14.27
N ASP A 83 -10.27 -1.50 14.11
CA ASP A 83 -11.05 -0.80 15.13
C ASP A 83 -10.28 -0.68 16.46
N ARG A 84 -9.04 -0.19 16.38
CA ARG A 84 -8.09 -0.07 17.50
C ARG A 84 -7.23 1.18 17.36
N ARG A 85 -6.47 1.51 18.43
CA ARG A 85 -5.41 2.49 18.29
C ARG A 85 -4.36 2.00 17.29
N PRO A 86 -3.71 2.91 16.55
CA PRO A 86 -2.59 2.56 15.68
C PRO A 86 -1.48 1.85 16.46
N PRO A 87 -0.80 0.86 15.85
CA PRO A 87 0.43 0.30 16.43
C PRO A 87 1.50 1.39 16.64
N ASP A 88 2.23 1.35 17.73
CA ASP A 88 3.28 2.31 18.05
C ASP A 88 4.69 1.69 18.13
N ASP A 89 4.78 0.37 18.04
CA ASP A 89 6.04 -0.37 17.99
C ASP A 89 5.96 -1.57 17.00
N VAL A 90 7.12 -2.19 16.74
CA VAL A 90 7.25 -3.34 15.81
C VAL A 90 6.50 -4.57 16.32
N ARG A 91 6.42 -4.77 17.64
CA ARG A 91 5.70 -5.90 18.23
C ARG A 91 4.20 -5.78 17.97
N GLU A 92 3.65 -4.59 18.16
CA GLU A 92 2.25 -4.31 17.85
C GLU A 92 1.96 -4.38 16.35
N MET A 93 2.90 -3.91 15.51
CA MET A 93 2.80 -4.06 14.05
C MET A 93 2.71 -5.53 13.64
N ARG A 94 3.50 -6.43 14.24
CA ARG A 94 3.44 -7.89 13.98
C ARG A 94 2.06 -8.45 14.32
N ALA A 95 1.57 -8.17 15.53
CA ALA A 95 0.25 -8.59 15.96
C ALA A 95 -0.88 -8.02 15.11
N ALA A 96 -0.70 -6.81 14.59
CA ALA A 96 -1.65 -6.18 13.67
C ALA A 96 -1.62 -6.84 12.28
N ALA A 97 -0.44 -7.14 11.74
CA ALA A 97 -0.28 -7.80 10.45
C ALA A 97 -0.98 -9.19 10.43
N GLU A 98 -0.86 -9.98 11.51
CA GLU A 98 -1.57 -11.25 11.67
C GLU A 98 -3.10 -11.08 11.63
N LYS A 99 -3.62 -10.03 12.27
CA LYS A 99 -5.07 -9.75 12.27
C LYS A 99 -5.55 -9.25 10.91
N LEU A 100 -4.79 -8.36 10.29
CA LEU A 100 -5.10 -7.84 8.95
C LEU A 100 -5.10 -8.97 7.91
N ARG A 101 -4.20 -9.95 8.03
CA ARG A 101 -4.14 -11.07 7.11
C ARG A 101 -5.46 -11.88 7.11
N ARG A 102 -6.16 -11.93 8.24
CA ARG A 102 -7.46 -12.61 8.37
C ARG A 102 -8.61 -11.88 7.66
N LEU A 103 -8.43 -10.61 7.31
CA LEU A 103 -9.39 -9.84 6.51
C LEU A 103 -9.30 -10.16 5.01
N LEU A 104 -8.22 -10.82 4.59
CA LEU A 104 -8.02 -11.28 3.23
C LEU A 104 -8.58 -12.70 3.09
N GLY A 105 -8.79 -13.16 1.86
CA GLY A 105 -9.20 -14.56 1.65
C GLY A 105 -8.11 -15.58 2.02
N ASP A 106 -8.48 -16.85 2.08
CA ASP A 106 -7.67 -17.95 2.64
C ASP A 106 -6.77 -18.69 1.62
N ASP A 107 -6.65 -18.19 0.41
CA ASP A 107 -5.95 -18.90 -0.68
C ASP A 107 -4.41 -18.88 -0.62
N GLY A 108 -3.81 -18.52 0.50
CA GLY A 108 -2.36 -18.62 0.79
C GLY A 108 -1.44 -17.70 -0.02
N ARG A 109 -1.97 -16.96 -1.00
CA ARG A 109 -1.19 -16.07 -1.89
C ARG A 109 -1.33 -14.60 -1.57
N ARG A 110 -1.79 -14.27 -0.38
CA ARG A 110 -2.21 -12.93 -0.01
C ARG A 110 -1.28 -12.34 1.03
N TRP A 111 -0.91 -11.09 0.81
CA TRP A 111 0.09 -10.41 1.61
C TRP A 111 -0.47 -9.16 2.28
N VAL A 112 -0.05 -8.95 3.50
CA VAL A 112 -0.19 -7.68 4.21
C VAL A 112 1.17 -7.01 4.27
N MET A 113 1.27 -5.75 3.83
CA MET A 113 2.43 -4.91 4.03
C MET A 113 2.07 -3.77 4.97
N VAL A 114 2.35 -3.89 6.26
CA VAL A 114 2.17 -2.81 7.24
C VAL A 114 3.33 -1.84 7.12
N LYS A 115 3.03 -0.59 6.72
CA LYS A 115 4.03 0.47 6.51
C LYS A 115 4.39 1.15 7.83
N GLY A 116 5.63 1.01 8.29
CA GLY A 116 6.11 1.57 9.57
C GLY A 116 6.69 2.99 9.49
N GLY A 117 6.43 3.73 8.42
CA GLY A 117 6.96 5.08 8.25
C GLY A 117 6.56 6.10 9.33
N HIS A 118 5.53 5.80 10.14
CA HIS A 118 5.07 6.61 11.27
C HIS A 118 5.75 6.26 12.61
N LEU A 119 6.56 5.20 12.67
CA LEU A 119 7.34 4.90 13.87
C LEU A 119 8.40 5.97 14.11
N GLY A 120 8.82 6.12 15.37
CA GLY A 120 10.03 6.86 15.71
C GLY A 120 11.27 6.15 15.15
N GLY A 121 12.29 6.91 14.73
CA GLY A 121 13.52 6.35 14.19
C GLY A 121 13.41 5.90 12.73
N ASP A 122 14.21 4.91 12.35
CA ASP A 122 14.20 4.37 10.99
C ASP A 122 12.92 3.58 10.69
N PRO A 123 12.33 3.74 9.51
CA PRO A 123 11.11 3.04 9.15
C PRO A 123 11.36 1.56 8.93
N ILE A 124 10.46 0.73 9.42
CA ILE A 124 10.45 -0.70 9.14
C ILE A 124 9.08 -1.09 8.64
N ASP A 125 8.99 -1.75 7.48
CA ASP A 125 7.74 -2.30 7.00
C ASP A 125 7.70 -3.80 7.27
N LEU A 126 6.52 -4.34 7.56
CA LEU A 126 6.31 -5.76 7.82
C LEU A 126 5.50 -6.39 6.71
N LEU A 127 5.99 -7.50 6.16
CA LEU A 127 5.25 -8.36 5.24
C LEU A 127 4.75 -9.61 5.99
N HIS A 128 3.50 -9.99 5.74
CA HIS A 128 2.92 -11.21 6.31
C HIS A 128 1.94 -11.87 5.34
N ASP A 129 2.09 -13.18 5.12
CA ASP A 129 1.22 -13.97 4.23
C ASP A 129 0.32 -14.97 4.97
N GLY A 130 0.46 -15.06 6.28
CA GLY A 130 -0.23 -16.01 7.15
C GLY A 130 0.73 -17.01 7.80
N ASP A 131 1.84 -17.33 7.14
CA ASP A 131 2.84 -18.28 7.63
C ASP A 131 4.13 -17.59 8.05
N GLN A 132 4.63 -16.69 7.23
CA GLN A 132 5.90 -16.00 7.45
C GLN A 132 5.71 -14.52 7.73
N MET A 133 6.59 -13.98 8.57
CA MET A 133 6.68 -12.55 8.89
C MET A 133 8.06 -12.04 8.50
N ILE A 134 8.10 -11.12 7.54
CA ILE A 134 9.36 -10.59 6.98
C ILE A 134 9.46 -9.10 7.32
N GLU A 135 10.58 -8.69 7.89
CA GLU A 135 10.92 -7.30 8.12
C GLU A 135 11.63 -6.71 6.90
N LEU A 136 11.20 -5.53 6.50
CA LEU A 136 11.84 -4.72 5.49
C LEU A 136 12.35 -3.43 6.15
N PRO A 137 13.58 -3.40 6.67
CA PRO A 137 14.15 -2.20 7.24
C PRO A 137 14.34 -1.13 6.16
N GLY A 138 14.27 0.12 6.56
CA GLY A 138 14.56 1.27 5.73
C GLY A 138 15.40 2.29 6.51
N GLN A 139 15.84 3.32 5.84
CA GLN A 139 16.51 4.47 6.44
C GLN A 139 15.60 5.69 6.32
N ARG A 140 15.49 6.47 7.39
CA ARG A 140 14.74 7.73 7.36
C ARG A 140 15.50 8.76 6.55
N ILE A 141 14.83 9.24 5.50
CA ILE A 141 15.37 10.28 4.63
C ILE A 141 14.80 11.62 5.10
N SER A 142 15.69 12.57 5.38
CA SER A 142 15.29 13.92 5.79
C SER A 142 14.86 14.73 4.56
N THR A 143 13.56 14.76 4.29
CA THR A 143 12.97 15.53 3.20
C THR A 143 11.52 15.90 3.52
N GLN A 144 11.07 17.05 3.00
CA GLN A 144 9.65 17.44 3.01
C GLN A 144 8.87 16.88 1.80
N ASN A 145 9.57 16.44 0.76
CA ASN A 145 9.01 15.98 -0.51
C ASN A 145 8.59 14.50 -0.41
N THR A 146 7.52 14.25 0.30
CA THR A 146 7.00 12.90 0.55
C THR A 146 5.57 12.70 0.05
N HIS A 147 5.04 13.68 -0.74
CA HIS A 147 3.70 13.53 -1.29
C HIS A 147 3.65 12.38 -2.31
N GLY A 148 2.63 11.54 -2.19
CA GLY A 148 2.43 10.40 -3.09
C GLY A 148 3.25 9.14 -2.76
N THR A 149 4.05 9.12 -1.69
CA THR A 149 4.88 7.95 -1.31
C THR A 149 4.07 6.65 -1.25
N GLY A 150 2.94 6.61 -0.52
CA GLY A 150 2.10 5.42 -0.40
C GLY A 150 1.51 4.99 -1.73
N CYS A 151 0.93 5.95 -2.48
CA CYS A 151 0.37 5.68 -3.80
C CYS A 151 1.42 5.17 -4.79
N THR A 152 2.64 5.70 -4.74
CA THR A 152 3.76 5.25 -5.58
C THR A 152 4.19 3.83 -5.20
N LEU A 153 4.27 3.53 -3.91
CA LEU A 153 4.60 2.18 -3.44
C LEU A 153 3.59 1.14 -3.93
N SER A 154 2.30 1.39 -3.70
CA SER A 154 1.24 0.46 -4.11
C SER A 154 1.15 0.31 -5.63
N ALA A 155 1.43 1.37 -6.41
CA ALA A 155 1.51 1.31 -7.87
C ALA A 155 2.74 0.52 -8.34
N ALA A 156 3.90 0.71 -7.72
CA ALA A 156 5.11 -0.05 -8.02
C ALA A 156 4.94 -1.55 -7.71
N ILE A 157 4.30 -1.88 -6.57
CA ILE A 157 3.95 -3.27 -6.24
C ILE A 157 3.06 -3.86 -7.34
N ALA A 158 2.01 -3.14 -7.73
CA ALA A 158 1.09 -3.61 -8.78
C ALA A 158 1.79 -3.85 -10.13
N ALA A 159 2.75 -2.99 -10.47
CA ALA A 159 3.53 -3.14 -11.70
C ALA A 159 4.52 -4.33 -11.63
N LEU A 160 5.12 -4.58 -10.48
CA LEU A 160 6.17 -5.61 -10.32
C LEU A 160 5.62 -7.01 -10.09
N LEU A 161 4.48 -7.16 -9.41
CA LEU A 161 3.88 -8.48 -9.10
C LEU A 161 3.78 -9.41 -10.32
N PRO A 162 3.28 -9.00 -11.50
CA PRO A 162 3.18 -9.89 -12.64
C PRO A 162 4.52 -10.15 -13.33
N GLN A 163 5.59 -9.47 -12.93
CA GLN A 163 6.94 -9.55 -13.52
C GLN A 163 7.92 -10.35 -12.65
N ARG A 164 7.50 -10.82 -11.50
CA ARG A 164 8.35 -11.59 -10.56
C ARG A 164 7.67 -12.88 -10.20
N ASP A 165 8.46 -13.94 -10.06
CA ASP A 165 7.95 -15.25 -9.66
C ASP A 165 7.60 -15.30 -8.16
N ASP A 166 8.25 -14.44 -7.37
CA ASP A 166 8.06 -14.33 -5.93
C ASP A 166 7.51 -12.96 -5.52
N PRO A 167 6.36 -12.91 -4.82
CA PRO A 167 5.78 -11.66 -4.35
C PRO A 167 6.69 -10.86 -3.40
N VAL A 168 7.50 -11.52 -2.58
CA VAL A 168 8.41 -10.84 -1.65
C VAL A 168 9.45 -10.03 -2.41
N THR A 169 9.96 -10.58 -3.51
CA THR A 169 10.89 -9.87 -4.42
C THR A 169 10.23 -8.62 -5.00
N ALA A 170 8.99 -8.73 -5.50
CA ALA A 170 8.26 -7.57 -6.03
C ALA A 170 8.06 -6.48 -4.96
N LEU A 171 7.70 -6.86 -3.72
CA LEU A 171 7.51 -5.94 -2.61
C LEU A 171 8.81 -5.24 -2.18
N ARG A 172 9.93 -5.98 -2.16
CA ARG A 172 11.27 -5.44 -1.86
C ARG A 172 11.73 -4.43 -2.92
N GLU A 173 11.59 -4.78 -4.19
CA GLU A 173 11.96 -3.91 -5.31
C GLU A 173 11.08 -2.64 -5.33
N ALA A 174 9.77 -2.77 -5.09
CA ALA A 174 8.89 -1.62 -4.98
C ALA A 174 9.31 -0.67 -3.84
N LYS A 175 9.68 -1.23 -2.67
CA LYS A 175 10.21 -0.43 -1.55
C LYS A 175 11.52 0.25 -1.92
N ALA A 176 12.44 -0.45 -2.57
CA ALA A 176 13.73 0.11 -3.02
C ALA A 176 13.51 1.27 -4.01
N TYR A 177 12.63 1.09 -4.99
CA TYR A 177 12.24 2.14 -5.95
C TYR A 177 11.72 3.38 -5.24
N VAL A 178 10.76 3.23 -4.31
CA VAL A 178 10.17 4.36 -3.59
C VAL A 178 11.19 5.04 -2.68
N THR A 179 12.08 4.26 -2.04
CA THR A 179 13.15 4.81 -1.20
C THR A 179 14.06 5.72 -2.03
N GLU A 180 14.44 5.30 -3.23
CA GLU A 180 15.26 6.13 -4.12
C GLU A 180 14.48 7.34 -4.65
N ALA A 181 13.22 7.18 -5.01
CA ALA A 181 12.35 8.29 -5.41
C ALA A 181 12.20 9.36 -4.32
N ILE A 182 12.18 8.95 -3.04
CA ILE A 182 12.20 9.88 -1.89
C ILE A 182 13.58 10.55 -1.77
N ARG A 183 14.68 9.78 -1.87
CA ARG A 183 16.05 10.29 -1.75
C ARG A 183 16.35 11.36 -2.79
N ARG A 184 15.88 11.15 -4.01
CA ARG A 184 16.08 12.07 -5.15
C ARG A 184 14.99 13.14 -5.25
N SER A 185 14.06 13.21 -4.32
CA SER A 185 12.95 14.18 -4.37
C SER A 185 13.42 15.64 -4.24
N GLY A 186 14.60 15.88 -3.67
CA GLY A 186 15.22 17.19 -3.56
C GLY A 186 15.69 17.78 -4.91
N ASP A 187 15.84 16.93 -5.92
CA ASP A 187 16.23 17.35 -7.28
C ASP A 187 15.04 18.03 -8.02
N LEU A 188 13.82 17.91 -7.45
CA LEU A 188 12.63 18.53 -8.02
C LEU A 188 12.29 19.85 -7.33
N GLN A 189 11.97 20.86 -8.13
CA GLN A 189 11.46 22.16 -7.68
C GLN A 189 9.99 22.29 -8.08
N VAL A 190 9.07 21.78 -7.26
CA VAL A 190 7.64 21.76 -7.55
C VAL A 190 6.86 22.44 -6.44
N GLY A 191 6.39 23.66 -6.70
CA GLY A 191 5.58 24.42 -5.75
C GLY A 191 6.32 24.82 -4.47
N HIS A 192 5.54 25.20 -3.43
CA HIS A 192 6.07 25.73 -2.16
C HIS A 192 5.63 24.91 -0.93
N GLY A 193 4.93 23.79 -1.14
CA GLY A 193 4.45 22.91 -0.07
C GLY A 193 5.26 21.61 0.03
N HIS A 194 4.60 20.55 0.52
CA HIS A 194 5.17 19.22 0.48
C HIS A 194 5.27 18.73 -0.97
N GLY A 195 6.49 18.70 -1.52
CA GLY A 195 6.75 18.27 -2.88
C GLY A 195 6.53 16.77 -3.10
N PRO A 196 6.43 16.36 -4.39
CA PRO A 196 6.28 14.95 -4.76
C PRO A 196 7.59 14.19 -4.62
N VAL A 197 7.51 12.85 -4.58
CA VAL A 197 8.66 11.98 -4.79
C VAL A 197 9.10 12.03 -6.25
N HIS A 198 10.38 11.76 -6.52
CA HIS A 198 10.94 11.83 -7.88
C HIS A 198 10.73 10.52 -8.66
N HIS A 199 9.58 10.39 -9.37
CA HIS A 199 9.24 9.16 -10.09
C HIS A 199 10.23 8.80 -11.21
N PHE A 200 10.88 9.78 -11.81
CA PHE A 200 11.75 9.62 -13.00
C PHE A 200 13.24 9.67 -12.68
N PHE A 201 13.65 9.48 -11.42
CA PHE A 201 15.06 9.60 -10.99
C PHE A 201 16.03 8.73 -11.80
N GLY A 202 15.58 7.58 -12.31
CA GLY A 202 16.40 6.69 -13.12
C GLY A 202 16.50 7.07 -14.60
N TRP A 203 15.67 8.03 -15.06
CA TRP A 203 15.59 8.45 -16.46
C TRP A 203 16.11 9.86 -16.67
N TRP A 204 15.90 10.74 -15.71
CA TRP A 204 16.42 12.10 -15.74
C TRP A 204 17.86 12.07 -15.24
N ARG A 205 18.78 12.10 -16.18
CA ARG A 205 20.19 12.35 -15.89
C ARG A 205 20.33 13.85 -15.64
N ASP A 206 21.19 14.19 -14.69
CA ASP A 206 21.44 15.54 -14.18
C ASP A 206 21.27 16.62 -15.27
N VAL A 207 20.29 17.51 -15.07
CA VAL A 207 20.09 18.72 -15.87
C VAL A 207 20.83 19.85 -15.17
#